data_6dc59b38005a70457ddb2985ffcec62c
#
_entry.id   6dc59b38005a70457ddb2985ffcec62c
#
_cell.length_a   1.000
_cell.length_b   1.000
_cell.length_c   1.000
_cell.angle_alpha   90.00
_cell.angle_beta   90.00
_cell.angle_gamma   90.00
#
_symmetry.space_group_name_H-M   'P 1'
#
loop_
_entity.id
_entity.type
_entity.pdbx_description
1 polymer ?
#
loop_
_entity_poly.entity_id
_entity_poly.type
_entity_poly.pdbx_seq_one_letter_code
_entity_poly.pdbx_strand_id
1 'polypeptide(L)'
;MKKIRIIVFADPVCTWCWGSSPIVRALEYRYGEHIEIEYRMAVMIDDIATYNNRRLQIGGEDIELSNRNILAHWLEASATHGMPVERHNFHLFNREFRSTAPHCKAYIAATHCCPVNSNGDKEHRMAKHYLRRIQEATAAEAMHTADPEVLIDLSAVCGFNPQDIREAMESQEVNREFRLQHEIAQNYGIESTPSYVLRYDDREAVINGFCSYSTIENYITDISCGDITPMTVGKEKKELLTANCDNVSRFIEHYKSVYPVEIATTFGMKRHSGHSALNIESFELLPDIINELRKNNRIAITPFANSFRIYSLNKEKSNTRSKEREFAGIF
;
A
#
# COMPACT_ATOMS: atom_id res chain seq x y z
N MET A 1 -26.85 -1.62 -3.14
CA MET A 1 -26.14 -2.72 -3.81
C MET A 1 -25.34 -3.45 -2.74
N LYS A 2 -25.35 -4.78 -2.70
CA LYS A 2 -24.55 -5.54 -1.72
C LYS A 2 -23.07 -5.38 -2.04
N LYS A 3 -22.24 -5.24 -1.01
CA LYS A 3 -20.78 -5.08 -1.11
C LYS A 3 -20.06 -6.10 -0.23
N ILE A 4 -18.89 -6.52 -0.65
CA ILE A 4 -17.95 -7.19 0.26
C ILE A 4 -17.14 -6.11 0.99
N ARG A 5 -17.07 -6.22 2.30
CA ARG A 5 -16.16 -5.43 3.12
C ARG A 5 -14.89 -6.24 3.39
N ILE A 6 -13.75 -5.69 3.03
CA ILE A 6 -12.43 -6.30 3.25
C ILE A 6 -11.70 -5.44 4.28
N ILE A 7 -11.50 -5.98 5.47
CA ILE A 7 -10.70 -5.34 6.52
C ILE A 7 -9.28 -5.86 6.37
N VAL A 8 -8.33 -4.96 6.14
CA VAL A 8 -6.89 -5.27 6.01
C VAL A 8 -6.20 -4.86 7.31
N PHE A 9 -5.75 -5.84 8.08
CA PHE A 9 -4.88 -5.58 9.23
C PHE A 9 -3.45 -5.39 8.75
N ALA A 10 -2.88 -4.23 9.04
CA ALA A 10 -1.59 -3.82 8.49
C ALA A 10 -0.75 -3.06 9.52
N ASP A 11 0.56 -3.17 9.39
CA ASP A 11 1.52 -2.22 9.95
C ASP A 11 2.12 -1.43 8.77
N PRO A 12 2.13 -0.08 8.81
CA PRO A 12 2.65 0.72 7.69
C PRO A 12 4.10 0.44 7.33
N VAL A 13 4.91 -0.06 8.26
CA VAL A 13 6.32 -0.43 8.02
C VAL A 13 6.53 -1.91 7.73
N CYS A 14 5.49 -2.69 7.60
CA CYS A 14 5.60 -4.09 7.20
C CYS A 14 5.87 -4.22 5.69
N THR A 15 7.01 -4.84 5.30
CA THR A 15 7.33 -5.05 3.88
C THR A 15 6.28 -5.88 3.14
N TRP A 16 5.65 -6.85 3.81
CA TRP A 16 4.59 -7.66 3.22
C TRP A 16 3.27 -6.88 3.07
N CYS A 17 3.02 -5.88 3.94
CA CYS A 17 1.91 -4.92 3.76
C CYS A 17 2.18 -4.02 2.55
N TRP A 18 3.42 -3.55 2.38
CA TRP A 18 3.84 -2.85 1.17
C TRP A 18 3.66 -3.74 -0.07
N GLY A 19 4.08 -5.00 0.01
CA GLY A 19 3.90 -6.01 -1.03
C GLY A 19 2.45 -6.37 -1.35
N SER A 20 1.50 -6.10 -0.44
CA SER A 20 0.07 -6.31 -0.69
C SER A 20 -0.60 -5.16 -1.45
N SER A 21 0.05 -3.99 -1.58
CA SER A 21 -0.52 -2.83 -2.29
C SER A 21 -0.95 -3.13 -3.73
N PRO A 22 -0.21 -3.90 -4.55
CA PRO A 22 -0.67 -4.32 -5.88
C PRO A 22 -1.99 -5.10 -5.86
N ILE A 23 -2.16 -5.96 -4.84
CA ILE A 23 -3.35 -6.78 -4.66
C ILE A 23 -4.55 -5.91 -4.33
N VAL A 24 -4.38 -5.00 -3.35
CA VAL A 24 -5.43 -4.06 -2.94
C VAL A 24 -5.85 -3.17 -4.11
N ARG A 25 -4.90 -2.59 -4.85
CA ARG A 25 -5.20 -1.79 -6.05
C ARG A 25 -5.93 -2.59 -7.13
N ALA A 26 -5.50 -3.84 -7.36
CA ALA A 26 -6.16 -4.71 -8.32
C ALA A 26 -7.59 -5.00 -7.90
N LEU A 27 -7.85 -5.26 -6.63
CA LEU A 27 -9.20 -5.46 -6.09
C LEU A 27 -10.06 -4.20 -6.28
N GLU A 28 -9.59 -3.03 -5.86
CA GLU A 28 -10.30 -1.76 -6.03
C GLU A 28 -10.61 -1.48 -7.51
N TYR A 29 -9.63 -1.67 -8.41
CA TYR A 29 -9.80 -1.41 -9.83
C TYR A 29 -10.74 -2.39 -10.53
N ARG A 30 -10.68 -3.68 -10.16
CA ARG A 30 -11.46 -4.75 -10.80
C ARG A 30 -12.89 -4.86 -10.28
N TYR A 31 -13.11 -4.58 -9.00
CA TYR A 31 -14.42 -4.73 -8.35
C TYR A 31 -15.16 -3.40 -8.17
N GLY A 32 -14.45 -2.27 -8.12
CA GLY A 32 -15.05 -0.93 -7.99
C GLY A 32 -15.99 -0.84 -6.79
N GLU A 33 -17.24 -0.46 -7.04
CA GLU A 33 -18.24 -0.24 -5.99
C GLU A 33 -18.73 -1.53 -5.32
N HIS A 34 -18.34 -2.71 -5.81
CA HIS A 34 -18.75 -3.99 -5.22
C HIS A 34 -17.92 -4.39 -4.01
N ILE A 35 -16.81 -3.71 -3.76
CA ILE A 35 -16.00 -3.92 -2.55
C ILE A 35 -15.78 -2.62 -1.81
N GLU A 36 -15.57 -2.77 -0.51
CA GLU A 36 -15.15 -1.71 0.40
C GLU A 36 -13.91 -2.18 1.15
N ILE A 37 -12.79 -1.46 1.05
CA ILE A 37 -11.54 -1.80 1.73
C ILE A 37 -11.34 -0.83 2.88
N GLU A 38 -11.19 -1.40 4.08
CA GLU A 38 -10.87 -0.69 5.32
C GLU A 38 -9.53 -1.18 5.84
N TYR A 39 -8.67 -0.27 6.28
CA TYR A 39 -7.43 -0.64 6.98
C TYR A 39 -7.61 -0.51 8.48
N ARG A 40 -7.09 -1.50 9.22
CA ARG A 40 -6.91 -1.46 10.67
C ARG A 40 -5.46 -1.70 11.01
N MET A 41 -4.97 -0.93 11.96
CA MET A 41 -3.56 -0.97 12.33
C MET A 41 -3.31 -2.08 13.35
N ALA A 42 -2.28 -2.88 13.08
CA ALA A 42 -1.77 -3.92 13.97
C ALA A 42 -0.26 -3.73 14.10
N VAL A 43 0.18 -3.13 15.22
CA VAL A 43 1.58 -2.82 15.45
C VAL A 43 2.43 -4.09 15.47
N MET A 44 3.54 -4.07 14.75
CA MET A 44 4.48 -5.20 14.67
C MET A 44 5.58 -5.13 15.73
N ILE A 45 6.12 -3.94 15.97
CA ILE A 45 7.28 -3.73 16.85
C ILE A 45 6.95 -2.59 17.80
N ASP A 46 6.63 -2.94 19.05
CA ASP A 46 6.42 -1.96 20.12
C ASP A 46 7.73 -1.31 20.56
N ASP A 47 8.78 -2.11 20.69
CA ASP A 47 10.14 -1.65 20.99
C ASP A 47 11.13 -2.62 20.38
N ILE A 48 11.97 -2.13 19.46
CA ILE A 48 12.99 -2.95 18.77
C ILE A 48 13.99 -3.55 19.73
N ALA A 49 14.31 -2.89 20.85
CA ALA A 49 15.27 -3.41 21.83
C ALA A 49 14.76 -4.63 22.59
N THR A 50 13.44 -4.78 22.76
CA THR A 50 12.80 -5.94 23.41
C THR A 50 12.21 -6.93 22.40
N TYR A 51 12.06 -6.52 21.16
CA TYR A 51 11.59 -7.38 20.06
C TYR A 51 12.59 -8.52 19.81
N ASN A 52 12.10 -9.70 19.48
CA ASN A 52 12.97 -10.87 19.28
C ASN A 52 12.45 -11.77 18.16
N ASN A 53 12.88 -11.50 16.94
CA ASN A 53 12.71 -12.42 15.83
C ASN A 53 14.01 -13.20 15.58
N ARG A 54 14.14 -14.34 16.23
CA ARG A 54 15.35 -15.19 16.14
C ARG A 54 15.68 -15.64 14.73
N ARG A 55 14.67 -15.92 13.91
CA ARG A 55 14.87 -16.40 12.54
C ARG A 55 15.52 -15.34 11.66
N LEU A 56 15.11 -14.08 11.80
CA LEU A 56 15.63 -12.97 11.01
C LEU A 56 16.75 -12.21 11.75
N GLN A 57 17.04 -12.57 12.99
CA GLN A 57 17.97 -11.86 13.87
C GLN A 57 17.64 -10.35 13.97
N ILE A 58 16.34 -10.05 14.10
CA ILE A 58 15.82 -8.69 14.27
C ILE A 58 15.39 -8.51 15.72
N GLY A 59 15.82 -7.42 16.32
CA GLY A 59 15.55 -7.05 17.71
C GLY A 59 16.77 -7.17 18.62
N GLY A 60 16.63 -6.67 19.85
CA GLY A 60 17.68 -6.58 20.85
C GLY A 60 18.42 -5.24 20.85
N GLU A 61 19.43 -5.12 21.70
CA GLU A 61 20.15 -3.86 21.97
C GLU A 61 20.97 -3.34 20.77
N ASP A 62 21.37 -4.22 19.82
CA ASP A 62 22.07 -3.81 18.62
C ASP A 62 21.05 -3.40 17.53
N ILE A 63 20.61 -2.14 17.63
CA ILE A 63 19.63 -1.54 16.71
C ILE A 63 20.18 -1.47 15.28
N GLU A 64 21.48 -1.22 15.11
CA GLU A 64 22.11 -1.14 13.79
C GLU A 64 22.15 -2.52 13.12
N LEU A 65 22.40 -3.59 13.86
CA LEU A 65 22.27 -4.95 13.35
C LEU A 65 20.82 -5.23 12.94
N SER A 66 19.86 -4.83 13.76
CA SER A 66 18.45 -4.98 13.46
C SER A 66 18.05 -4.24 12.18
N ASN A 67 18.48 -3.00 11.99
CA ASN A 67 18.23 -2.23 10.76
C ASN A 67 18.81 -2.95 9.52
N ARG A 68 20.05 -3.45 9.59
CA ARG A 68 20.66 -4.22 8.51
C ARG A 68 19.88 -5.49 8.17
N ASN A 69 19.43 -6.22 9.17
CA ASN A 69 18.68 -7.45 8.99
C ASN A 69 17.25 -7.20 8.48
N ILE A 70 16.62 -6.10 8.90
CA ILE A 70 15.34 -5.64 8.36
C ILE A 70 15.50 -5.34 6.87
N LEU A 71 16.51 -4.56 6.48
CA LEU A 71 16.77 -4.24 5.08
C LEU A 71 17.02 -5.50 4.25
N ALA A 72 17.84 -6.43 4.74
CA ALA A 72 18.12 -7.69 4.04
C ALA A 72 16.82 -8.48 3.79
N HIS A 73 15.97 -8.61 4.82
CA HIS A 73 14.67 -9.27 4.71
C HIS A 73 13.74 -8.53 3.72
N TRP A 74 13.72 -7.21 3.73
CA TRP A 74 12.87 -6.43 2.83
C TRP A 74 13.30 -6.55 1.38
N LEU A 75 14.61 -6.59 1.10
CA LEU A 75 15.14 -6.81 -0.25
C LEU A 75 14.80 -8.20 -0.79
N GLU A 76 14.87 -9.23 0.05
CA GLU A 76 14.44 -10.58 -0.29
C GLU A 76 12.93 -10.64 -0.57
N ALA A 77 12.12 -10.05 0.32
CA ALA A 77 10.67 -9.98 0.15
C ALA A 77 10.29 -9.20 -1.12
N SER A 78 10.99 -8.10 -1.43
CA SER A 78 10.71 -7.26 -2.60
C SER A 78 10.92 -8.02 -3.92
N ALA A 79 11.90 -8.91 -4.00
CA ALA A 79 12.09 -9.78 -5.17
C ALA A 79 10.89 -10.71 -5.42
N THR A 80 10.15 -11.05 -4.35
CA THR A 80 8.95 -11.89 -4.40
C THR A 80 7.70 -11.09 -4.73
N HIS A 81 7.43 -10.00 -3.98
CA HIS A 81 6.19 -9.22 -4.12
C HIS A 81 6.27 -8.08 -5.14
N GLY A 82 7.46 -7.70 -5.60
CA GLY A 82 7.67 -6.74 -6.70
C GLY A 82 7.55 -5.27 -6.35
N MET A 83 7.24 -4.91 -5.11
CA MET A 83 7.22 -3.52 -4.69
C MET A 83 8.64 -3.04 -4.34
N PRO A 84 9.01 -1.77 -4.73
CA PRO A 84 10.38 -1.29 -4.60
C PRO A 84 10.83 -1.14 -3.14
N VAL A 85 12.12 -1.40 -2.90
CA VAL A 85 12.81 -1.19 -1.64
C VAL A 85 14.16 -0.53 -1.93
N GLU A 86 14.49 0.56 -1.22
CA GLU A 86 15.79 1.22 -1.33
C GLU A 86 16.89 0.34 -0.70
N ARG A 87 18.05 0.32 -1.35
CA ARG A 87 19.17 -0.56 -0.98
C ARG A 87 20.16 0.08 -0.01
N HIS A 88 20.11 1.39 0.10
CA HIS A 88 21.11 2.18 0.81
C HIS A 88 20.47 3.09 1.85
N ASN A 89 21.26 3.53 2.81
CA ASN A 89 20.86 4.53 3.81
C ASN A 89 19.62 4.17 4.64
N PHE A 90 19.36 2.88 4.83
CA PHE A 90 18.20 2.43 5.58
C PHE A 90 18.47 2.44 7.09
N HIS A 91 17.76 3.29 7.80
CA HIS A 91 17.80 3.44 9.26
C HIS A 91 16.37 3.62 9.78
N LEU A 92 15.64 2.53 9.94
CA LEU A 92 14.24 2.60 10.42
C LEU A 92 14.21 2.99 11.91
N PHE A 93 15.04 2.35 12.73
CA PHE A 93 15.09 2.56 14.18
C PHE A 93 16.40 3.19 14.63
N ASN A 94 16.34 3.92 15.74
CA ASN A 94 17.49 4.42 16.48
C ASN A 94 17.21 4.35 18.00
N ARG A 95 18.06 4.94 18.83
CA ARG A 95 17.89 4.90 20.29
C ARG A 95 16.67 5.68 20.79
N GLU A 96 16.22 6.67 20.07
CA GLU A 96 15.09 7.52 20.41
C GLU A 96 13.79 6.96 19.83
N PHE A 97 13.81 6.54 18.57
CA PHE A 97 12.65 6.04 17.83
C PHE A 97 12.76 4.52 17.63
N ARG A 98 12.07 3.77 18.48
CA ARG A 98 12.24 2.31 18.60
C ARG A 98 10.98 1.51 18.28
N SER A 99 9.87 2.18 17.89
CA SER A 99 8.56 1.56 17.73
C SER A 99 7.95 1.86 16.36
N THR A 100 7.11 0.93 15.86
CA THR A 100 6.25 1.18 14.69
C THR A 100 4.89 1.79 15.06
N ALA A 101 4.59 1.93 16.36
CA ALA A 101 3.34 2.52 16.84
C ALA A 101 3.08 3.96 16.30
N PRO A 102 4.07 4.86 16.17
CA PRO A 102 3.84 6.18 15.57
C PRO A 102 3.26 6.11 14.15
N HIS A 103 3.70 5.18 13.31
CA HIS A 103 3.16 4.99 11.95
C HIS A 103 1.68 4.58 11.98
N CYS A 104 1.32 3.66 12.88
CA CYS A 104 -0.06 3.23 13.07
C CYS A 104 -0.94 4.39 13.54
N LYS A 105 -0.47 5.16 14.53
CA LYS A 105 -1.20 6.34 15.04
C LYS A 105 -1.33 7.44 14.00
N ALA A 106 -0.31 7.67 13.16
CA ALA A 106 -0.37 8.64 12.08
C ALA A 106 -1.48 8.29 11.06
N TYR A 107 -1.61 7.02 10.69
CA TYR A 107 -2.72 6.60 9.84
C TYR A 107 -4.08 6.77 10.51
N ILE A 108 -4.23 6.38 11.77
CA ILE A 108 -5.47 6.56 12.53
C ILE A 108 -5.81 8.05 12.64
N ALA A 109 -4.84 8.91 12.98
CA ALA A 109 -5.00 10.36 13.01
C ALA A 109 -5.52 10.89 11.66
N ALA A 110 -4.93 10.44 10.56
CA ALA A 110 -5.39 10.81 9.22
C ALA A 110 -6.84 10.41 8.96
N THR A 111 -7.30 9.24 9.45
CA THR A 111 -8.72 8.87 9.31
C THR A 111 -9.65 9.78 10.12
N HIS A 112 -9.18 10.29 11.26
CA HIS A 112 -9.94 11.26 12.07
C HIS A 112 -9.99 12.64 11.43
N CYS A 113 -8.91 13.06 10.74
CA CYS A 113 -8.79 14.35 10.05
C CYS A 113 -9.37 14.34 8.63
N CYS A 114 -9.87 13.21 8.12
CA CYS A 114 -10.50 13.15 6.81
C CYS A 114 -11.75 14.03 6.74
N PRO A 115 -11.97 14.75 5.62
CA PRO A 115 -13.18 15.55 5.43
C PRO A 115 -14.43 14.66 5.44
N VAL A 116 -15.52 15.23 5.90
CA VAL A 116 -16.84 14.61 5.88
C VAL A 116 -17.54 14.99 4.57
N ASN A 117 -18.08 14.01 3.85
CA ASN A 117 -18.82 14.26 2.61
C ASN A 117 -20.23 14.84 2.90
N SER A 118 -20.98 15.18 1.86
CA SER A 118 -22.33 15.74 1.96
C SER A 118 -23.35 14.82 2.68
N ASN A 119 -23.05 13.53 2.78
CA ASN A 119 -23.91 12.54 3.44
C ASN A 119 -23.52 12.29 4.92
N GLY A 120 -22.48 12.99 5.42
CA GLY A 120 -21.99 12.83 6.77
C GLY A 120 -20.94 11.72 6.96
N ASP A 121 -20.52 11.05 5.88
CA ASP A 121 -19.51 10.00 5.93
C ASP A 121 -18.09 10.59 5.72
N LYS A 122 -17.11 10.07 6.44
CA LYS A 122 -15.71 10.45 6.22
C LYS A 122 -15.16 9.86 4.93
N GLU A 123 -14.51 10.70 4.13
CA GLU A 123 -13.87 10.27 2.89
C GLU A 123 -12.44 9.78 3.14
N HIS A 124 -12.28 8.48 3.43
CA HIS A 124 -10.98 7.88 3.78
C HIS A 124 -9.97 7.76 2.62
N ARG A 125 -10.27 8.27 1.43
CA ARG A 125 -9.35 8.22 0.29
C ARG A 125 -8.01 8.90 0.59
N MET A 126 -8.05 10.06 1.25
CA MET A 126 -6.83 10.78 1.65
C MET A 126 -6.01 9.99 2.65
N ALA A 127 -6.64 9.37 3.65
CA ALA A 127 -5.94 8.53 4.62
C ALA A 127 -5.29 7.30 3.98
N LYS A 128 -5.97 6.65 3.03
CA LYS A 128 -5.37 5.54 2.25
C LYS A 128 -4.17 6.00 1.41
N HIS A 129 -4.27 7.19 0.81
CA HIS A 129 -3.14 7.79 0.09
C HIS A 129 -1.96 8.07 1.03
N TYR A 130 -2.24 8.58 2.23
CA TYR A 130 -1.22 8.84 3.24
C TYR A 130 -0.58 7.52 3.76
N LEU A 131 -1.36 6.47 4.01
CA LEU A 131 -0.82 5.15 4.35
C LEU A 131 0.18 4.67 3.28
N ARG A 132 -0.21 4.76 2.01
CA ARG A 132 0.69 4.39 0.92
C ARG A 132 1.94 5.27 0.87
N ARG A 133 1.79 6.58 1.13
CA ARG A 133 2.93 7.50 1.15
C ARG A 133 3.91 7.17 2.28
N ILE A 134 3.41 6.79 3.47
CA ILE A 134 4.25 6.30 4.57
C ILE A 134 5.01 5.04 4.13
N GLN A 135 4.32 4.06 3.57
CA GLN A 135 4.93 2.82 3.09
C GLN A 135 6.03 3.07 2.05
N GLU A 136 5.76 3.95 1.08
CA GLU A 136 6.71 4.32 0.02
C GLU A 136 7.93 5.05 0.57
N ALA A 137 7.71 6.05 1.46
CA ALA A 137 8.77 6.80 2.12
C ALA A 137 9.71 5.89 2.93
N THR A 138 9.11 4.97 3.67
CA THR A 138 9.88 4.04 4.50
C THR A 138 10.65 3.01 3.65
N ALA A 139 9.95 2.33 2.74
CA ALA A 139 10.52 1.19 2.03
C ALA A 139 11.36 1.59 0.80
N ALA A 140 10.87 2.53 0.00
CA ALA A 140 11.45 2.82 -1.30
C ALA A 140 12.28 4.12 -1.35
N GLU A 141 12.19 4.96 -0.32
CA GLU A 141 12.98 6.19 -0.19
C GLU A 141 13.91 6.16 1.03
N ALA A 142 13.84 5.10 1.84
CA ALA A 142 14.62 4.92 3.08
C ALA A 142 14.57 6.14 4.04
N MET A 143 13.41 6.85 4.06
CA MET A 143 13.21 7.96 4.99
C MET A 143 13.10 7.42 6.42
N HIS A 144 13.61 8.18 7.38
CA HIS A 144 13.56 7.81 8.81
C HIS A 144 12.15 8.06 9.40
N THR A 145 11.18 7.26 8.95
CA THR A 145 9.76 7.44 9.29
C THR A 145 9.40 7.02 10.72
N ALA A 146 10.30 6.39 11.48
CA ALA A 146 10.09 6.16 12.91
C ALA A 146 10.08 7.48 13.71
N ASP A 147 10.66 8.54 13.17
CA ASP A 147 10.51 9.91 13.67
C ASP A 147 9.09 10.42 13.36
N PRO A 148 8.27 10.76 14.37
CA PRO A 148 6.92 11.29 14.15
C PRO A 148 6.89 12.57 13.31
N GLU A 149 7.93 13.42 13.36
CA GLU A 149 7.99 14.64 12.56
C GLU A 149 8.02 14.35 11.07
N VAL A 150 8.75 13.31 10.65
CA VAL A 150 8.75 12.86 9.25
C VAL A 150 7.36 12.41 8.82
N LEU A 151 6.62 11.72 9.68
CA LEU A 151 5.23 11.32 9.38
C LEU A 151 4.31 12.52 9.23
N ILE A 152 4.46 13.52 10.11
CA ILE A 152 3.67 14.75 10.06
C ILE A 152 3.96 15.52 8.76
N ASP A 153 5.22 15.67 8.37
CA ASP A 153 5.60 16.32 7.11
C ASP A 153 5.04 15.58 5.87
N LEU A 154 5.07 14.25 5.87
CA LEU A 154 4.49 13.43 4.81
C LEU A 154 2.96 13.64 4.67
N SER A 155 2.27 13.98 5.74
CA SER A 155 0.83 14.23 5.71
C SER A 155 0.47 15.45 4.87
N ALA A 156 1.32 16.50 4.87
CA ALA A 156 1.14 17.70 4.06
C ALA A 156 1.11 17.39 2.55
N VAL A 157 1.98 16.46 2.11
CA VAL A 157 2.03 16.03 0.70
C VAL A 157 0.72 15.34 0.28
N CYS A 158 0.02 14.72 1.25
CA CYS A 158 -1.26 14.05 1.05
C CYS A 158 -2.48 14.97 1.21
N GLY A 159 -2.26 16.28 1.47
CA GLY A 159 -3.31 17.28 1.57
C GLY A 159 -3.89 17.48 2.96
N PHE A 160 -3.28 16.90 4.00
CA PHE A 160 -3.64 17.19 5.39
C PHE A 160 -2.94 18.46 5.88
N ASN A 161 -3.55 19.10 6.89
CA ASN A 161 -2.84 20.09 7.68
C ASN A 161 -1.91 19.36 8.67
N PRO A 162 -0.59 19.58 8.66
CA PRO A 162 0.34 18.91 9.56
C PRO A 162 0.03 19.10 11.04
N GLN A 163 -0.47 20.30 11.41
CA GLN A 163 -0.81 20.59 12.80
C GLN A 163 -2.00 19.75 13.28
N ASP A 164 -3.01 19.56 12.44
CA ASP A 164 -4.17 18.73 12.78
C ASP A 164 -3.75 17.26 12.96
N ILE A 165 -2.82 16.75 12.13
CA ILE A 165 -2.27 15.40 12.27
C ILE A 165 -1.46 15.28 13.57
N ARG A 166 -0.63 16.25 13.90
CA ARG A 166 0.14 16.27 15.15
C ARG A 166 -0.77 16.19 16.36
N GLU A 167 -1.75 17.08 16.45
CA GLU A 167 -2.70 17.12 17.55
C GLU A 167 -3.52 15.83 17.65
N ALA A 168 -3.95 15.29 16.52
CA ALA A 168 -4.69 14.04 16.47
C ALA A 168 -3.84 12.84 16.93
N MET A 169 -2.56 12.74 16.51
CA MET A 169 -1.66 11.65 16.94
C MET A 169 -1.45 11.62 18.47
N GLU A 170 -1.49 12.76 19.13
CA GLU A 170 -1.34 12.90 20.58
C GLU A 170 -2.68 12.74 21.32
N SER A 171 -3.81 12.80 20.62
CA SER A 171 -5.15 12.82 21.23
C SER A 171 -5.49 11.52 21.97
N GLN A 172 -6.41 11.62 22.93
CA GLN A 172 -6.93 10.46 23.65
C GLN A 172 -7.78 9.56 22.73
N GLU A 173 -8.46 10.14 21.75
CA GLU A 173 -9.29 9.45 20.78
C GLU A 173 -8.45 8.51 19.92
N VAL A 174 -7.36 9.00 19.31
CA VAL A 174 -6.45 8.19 18.50
C VAL A 174 -5.77 7.11 19.34
N ASN A 175 -5.35 7.46 20.57
CA ASN A 175 -4.74 6.48 21.46
C ASN A 175 -5.74 5.37 21.88
N ARG A 176 -7.03 5.71 22.07
CA ARG A 176 -8.08 4.73 22.36
C ARG A 176 -8.37 3.86 21.14
N GLU A 177 -8.49 4.47 19.95
CA GLU A 177 -8.74 3.75 18.71
C GLU A 177 -7.59 2.81 18.38
N PHE A 178 -6.35 3.23 18.58
CA PHE A 178 -5.16 2.39 18.39
C PHE A 178 -5.21 1.12 19.26
N ARG A 179 -5.54 1.26 20.55
CA ARG A 179 -5.69 0.09 21.43
C ARG A 179 -6.85 -0.80 21.00
N LEU A 180 -7.99 -0.21 20.63
CA LEU A 180 -9.16 -0.95 20.17
C LEU A 180 -8.85 -1.75 18.90
N GLN A 181 -8.13 -1.18 17.94
CA GLN A 181 -7.75 -1.90 16.72
C GLN A 181 -6.82 -3.08 17.03
N HIS A 182 -5.93 -2.93 17.99
CA HIS A 182 -5.08 -4.03 18.45
C HIS A 182 -5.89 -5.16 19.12
N GLU A 183 -6.84 -4.81 19.99
CA GLU A 183 -7.76 -5.79 20.63
C GLU A 183 -8.59 -6.53 19.57
N ILE A 184 -9.09 -5.81 18.56
CA ILE A 184 -9.83 -6.42 17.45
C ILE A 184 -8.95 -7.40 16.67
N ALA A 185 -7.70 -7.04 16.38
CA ALA A 185 -6.76 -7.94 15.73
C ALA A 185 -6.53 -9.23 16.53
N GLN A 186 -6.36 -9.11 17.86
CA GLN A 186 -6.24 -10.26 18.75
C GLN A 186 -7.50 -11.14 18.73
N ASN A 187 -8.70 -10.54 18.77
CA ASN A 187 -9.96 -11.27 18.74
C ASN A 187 -10.17 -12.07 17.44
N TYR A 188 -9.59 -11.59 16.32
CA TYR A 188 -9.56 -12.31 15.05
C TYR A 188 -8.42 -13.35 14.95
N GLY A 189 -7.58 -13.47 15.97
CA GLY A 189 -6.40 -14.34 15.92
C GLY A 189 -5.39 -13.90 14.86
N ILE A 190 -5.26 -12.57 14.64
CA ILE A 190 -4.28 -12.03 13.70
C ILE A 190 -2.89 -12.10 14.31
N GLU A 191 -2.05 -12.97 13.78
CA GLU A 191 -0.68 -13.21 14.25
C GLU A 191 0.39 -12.54 13.37
N SER A 192 0.01 -12.09 12.17
CA SER A 192 0.93 -11.47 11.21
C SER A 192 0.22 -10.43 10.35
N THR A 193 0.99 -9.52 9.76
CA THR A 193 0.51 -8.53 8.80
C THR A 193 1.17 -8.72 7.43
N PRO A 194 0.43 -8.48 6.32
CA PRO A 194 -1.00 -8.19 6.25
C PRO A 194 -1.85 -9.41 6.58
N SER A 195 -3.04 -9.19 7.13
CA SER A 195 -4.09 -10.21 7.25
C SER A 195 -5.42 -9.60 6.85
N TYR A 196 -6.38 -10.43 6.45
CA TYR A 196 -7.61 -9.94 5.84
C TYR A 196 -8.82 -10.59 6.50
N VAL A 197 -9.85 -9.79 6.78
CA VAL A 197 -11.18 -10.27 7.16
C VAL A 197 -12.16 -9.82 6.09
N LEU A 198 -12.78 -10.78 5.43
CA LEU A 198 -13.79 -10.56 4.40
C LEU A 198 -15.18 -10.76 5.02
N ARG A 199 -16.10 -9.84 4.76
CA ARG A 199 -17.49 -9.90 5.24
C ARG A 199 -18.46 -9.70 4.10
N TYR A 200 -19.46 -10.54 4.04
CA TYR A 200 -20.57 -10.45 3.11
C TYR A 200 -21.86 -10.94 3.76
N ASP A 201 -22.82 -10.05 3.95
CA ASP A 201 -24.03 -10.31 4.76
C ASP A 201 -23.63 -10.81 6.18
N ASP A 202 -24.07 -12.00 6.56
CA ASP A 202 -23.80 -12.68 7.83
C ASP A 202 -22.57 -13.62 7.77
N ARG A 203 -21.89 -13.67 6.61
CA ARG A 203 -20.71 -14.54 6.41
C ARG A 203 -19.42 -13.75 6.60
N GLU A 204 -18.45 -14.46 7.16
CA GLU A 204 -17.11 -13.91 7.39
C GLU A 204 -16.04 -14.96 7.08
N ALA A 205 -14.89 -14.52 6.58
CA ALA A 205 -13.71 -15.33 6.38
C ALA A 205 -12.46 -14.57 6.80
N VAL A 206 -11.49 -15.27 7.37
CA VAL A 206 -10.20 -14.71 7.82
C VAL A 206 -9.06 -15.34 7.02
N ILE A 207 -8.15 -14.52 6.51
CA ILE A 207 -6.93 -14.94 5.84
C ILE A 207 -5.75 -14.35 6.62
N ASN A 208 -4.98 -15.22 7.29
CA ASN A 208 -3.79 -14.80 8.01
C ASN A 208 -2.56 -14.75 7.10
N GLY A 209 -1.85 -13.63 7.16
CA GLY A 209 -0.61 -13.42 6.43
C GLY A 209 -0.77 -12.98 4.97
N PHE A 210 0.36 -12.72 4.33
CA PHE A 210 0.43 -12.34 2.92
C PHE A 210 -0.06 -13.47 2.02
N CYS A 211 -0.94 -13.16 1.09
CA CYS A 211 -1.49 -14.11 0.12
C CYS A 211 -1.53 -13.52 -1.29
N SER A 212 -1.83 -14.34 -2.29
CA SER A 212 -1.94 -13.90 -3.67
C SER A 212 -3.27 -13.19 -3.95
N TYR A 213 -3.33 -12.41 -5.03
CA TYR A 213 -4.58 -11.84 -5.55
C TYR A 213 -5.64 -12.93 -5.78
N SER A 214 -5.25 -14.04 -6.41
CA SER A 214 -6.18 -15.16 -6.68
C SER A 214 -6.72 -15.81 -5.40
N THR A 215 -5.93 -15.84 -4.34
CA THR A 215 -6.42 -16.32 -3.05
C THR A 215 -7.58 -15.46 -2.54
N ILE A 216 -7.41 -14.13 -2.51
CA ILE A 216 -8.49 -13.23 -2.07
C ILE A 216 -9.69 -13.32 -3.02
N GLU A 217 -9.48 -13.39 -4.33
CA GLU A 217 -10.55 -13.53 -5.33
C GLU A 217 -11.38 -14.80 -5.11
N ASN A 218 -10.75 -15.93 -4.78
CA ASN A 218 -11.45 -17.16 -4.42
C ASN A 218 -12.30 -16.98 -3.17
N TYR A 219 -11.75 -16.37 -2.10
CA TYR A 219 -12.53 -16.08 -0.89
C TYR A 219 -13.70 -15.12 -1.15
N ILE A 220 -13.54 -14.12 -2.03
CA ILE A 220 -14.63 -13.24 -2.48
C ILE A 220 -15.75 -14.07 -3.14
N THR A 221 -15.37 -14.97 -4.04
CA THR A 221 -16.33 -15.82 -4.74
C THR A 221 -17.06 -16.74 -3.77
N ASP A 222 -16.32 -17.40 -2.88
CA ASP A 222 -16.87 -18.36 -1.93
C ASP A 222 -17.82 -17.69 -0.93
N ILE A 223 -17.39 -16.58 -0.29
CA ILE A 223 -18.19 -15.90 0.74
C ILE A 223 -19.45 -15.26 0.15
N SER A 224 -19.38 -14.78 -1.11
CA SER A 224 -20.52 -14.19 -1.81
C SER A 224 -21.37 -15.21 -2.55
N CYS A 225 -21.00 -16.51 -2.57
CA CYS A 225 -21.60 -17.53 -3.42
C CYS A 225 -21.69 -17.13 -4.90
N GLY A 226 -20.71 -16.37 -5.39
CA GLY A 226 -20.66 -15.88 -6.76
C GLY A 226 -21.50 -14.61 -7.03
N ASP A 227 -22.18 -14.04 -6.04
CA ASP A 227 -22.96 -12.80 -6.21
C ASP A 227 -22.07 -11.60 -6.56
N ILE A 228 -20.85 -11.58 -6.03
CA ILE A 228 -19.86 -10.52 -6.28
C ILE A 228 -18.79 -11.05 -7.23
N THR A 229 -18.73 -10.44 -8.39
CA THR A 229 -17.73 -10.74 -9.41
C THR A 229 -17.00 -9.47 -9.83
N PRO A 230 -15.78 -9.57 -10.36
CA PRO A 230 -15.13 -8.41 -10.96
C PRO A 230 -16.07 -7.71 -11.94
N MET A 231 -15.96 -6.39 -12.10
CA MET A 231 -16.78 -5.58 -13.02
C MET A 231 -16.68 -6.03 -14.49
N THR A 232 -16.14 -7.22 -14.72
CA THR A 232 -15.96 -7.88 -16.01
C THR A 232 -17.19 -8.63 -16.50
N VAL A 233 -18.25 -8.70 -15.71
CA VAL A 233 -19.48 -9.42 -16.10
C VAL A 233 -20.30 -8.55 -17.05
N GLY A 234 -20.17 -8.86 -18.34
CA GLY A 234 -20.74 -8.15 -19.50
C GLY A 234 -19.66 -7.95 -20.56
N LYS A 235 -19.99 -8.13 -21.84
CA LYS A 235 -19.00 -8.09 -22.94
C LYS A 235 -18.16 -6.80 -22.91
N GLU A 236 -18.79 -5.62 -22.70
CA GLU A 236 -18.12 -4.33 -22.69
C GLU A 236 -17.16 -4.15 -21.48
N LYS A 237 -17.48 -4.74 -20.32
CA LYS A 237 -16.65 -4.61 -19.12
C LYS A 237 -15.46 -5.56 -19.10
N LYS A 238 -15.61 -6.75 -19.71
CA LYS A 238 -14.51 -7.72 -19.85
C LYS A 238 -13.37 -7.16 -20.69
N GLU A 239 -13.67 -6.28 -21.66
CA GLU A 239 -12.68 -5.60 -22.48
C GLU A 239 -11.81 -4.63 -21.67
N LEU A 240 -12.34 -3.99 -20.60
CA LEU A 240 -11.62 -3.03 -19.76
C LEU A 240 -10.50 -3.64 -18.91
N LEU A 241 -10.52 -4.94 -18.66
CA LEU A 241 -9.49 -5.66 -17.90
C LEU A 241 -8.57 -6.52 -18.80
N THR A 242 -8.73 -6.42 -20.12
CA THR A 242 -7.77 -6.99 -21.04
C THR A 242 -6.48 -6.20 -21.01
N ALA A 243 -5.34 -6.89 -20.93
CA ALA A 243 -4.02 -6.28 -21.00
C ALA A 243 -3.76 -5.70 -22.41
N ASN A 244 -3.99 -4.41 -22.57
CA ASN A 244 -3.67 -3.64 -23.78
C ASN A 244 -3.26 -2.20 -23.43
N CYS A 245 -2.72 -1.47 -24.39
CA CYS A 245 -2.20 -0.12 -24.19
C CYS A 245 -3.23 0.85 -23.61
N ASP A 246 -4.48 0.82 -24.06
CA ASP A 246 -5.49 1.75 -23.60
C ASP A 246 -5.94 1.50 -22.17
N ASN A 247 -6.12 0.23 -21.80
CA ASN A 247 -6.53 -0.14 -20.46
C ASN A 247 -5.40 0.09 -19.44
N VAL A 248 -4.17 -0.26 -19.79
CA VAL A 248 -2.99 -0.01 -18.96
C VAL A 248 -2.75 1.50 -18.79
N SER A 249 -2.91 2.29 -19.87
CA SER A 249 -2.81 3.75 -19.75
C SER A 249 -3.87 4.34 -18.82
N ARG A 250 -5.14 3.90 -18.91
CA ARG A 250 -6.20 4.34 -17.98
C ARG A 250 -5.89 3.99 -16.53
N PHE A 251 -5.33 2.81 -16.29
CA PHE A 251 -4.90 2.41 -14.94
C PHE A 251 -3.79 3.33 -14.41
N ILE A 252 -2.77 3.63 -15.24
CA ILE A 252 -1.69 4.55 -14.88
C ILE A 252 -2.23 5.97 -14.65
N GLU A 253 -3.15 6.44 -15.50
CA GLU A 253 -3.82 7.74 -15.36
C GLU A 253 -4.63 7.83 -14.07
N HIS A 254 -5.35 6.77 -13.71
CA HIS A 254 -6.16 6.72 -12.48
C HIS A 254 -5.31 6.84 -11.21
N TYR A 255 -4.20 6.08 -11.14
CA TYR A 255 -3.34 6.07 -9.96
C TYR A 255 -2.19 7.10 -10.02
N LYS A 256 -2.02 7.82 -11.14
CA LYS A 256 -0.96 8.80 -11.44
C LYS A 256 0.43 8.20 -11.49
N SER A 257 0.77 7.32 -10.56
CA SER A 257 2.05 6.62 -10.45
C SER A 257 1.85 5.18 -10.02
N VAL A 258 2.53 4.27 -10.71
CA VAL A 258 2.43 2.82 -10.47
C VAL A 258 3.80 2.14 -10.65
N TYR A 259 3.89 0.91 -10.13
CA TYR A 259 5.03 0.02 -10.32
C TYR A 259 4.69 -1.13 -11.27
N PRO A 260 5.68 -1.79 -11.90
CA PRO A 260 5.45 -2.87 -12.87
C PRO A 260 4.51 -3.96 -12.34
N VAL A 261 4.72 -4.40 -11.11
CA VAL A 261 3.90 -5.44 -10.46
C VAL A 261 2.43 -5.02 -10.26
N GLU A 262 2.14 -3.74 -10.08
CA GLU A 262 0.77 -3.26 -9.91
C GLU A 262 -0.03 -3.39 -11.22
N ILE A 263 0.61 -3.09 -12.35
CA ILE A 263 0.04 -3.31 -13.67
C ILE A 263 -0.16 -4.82 -13.89
N ALA A 264 0.91 -5.59 -13.68
CA ALA A 264 0.87 -7.03 -13.91
C ALA A 264 -0.21 -7.74 -13.07
N THR A 265 -0.34 -7.40 -11.78
CA THR A 265 -1.36 -7.97 -10.90
C THR A 265 -2.76 -7.58 -11.36
N THR A 266 -2.98 -6.31 -11.70
CA THR A 266 -4.31 -5.81 -12.12
C THR A 266 -4.79 -6.46 -13.41
N PHE A 267 -3.90 -6.67 -14.38
CA PHE A 267 -4.25 -7.25 -15.68
C PHE A 267 -3.98 -8.74 -15.80
N GLY A 268 -3.60 -9.41 -14.70
CA GLY A 268 -3.38 -10.86 -14.67
C GLY A 268 -2.22 -11.32 -15.54
N MET A 269 -1.17 -10.49 -15.72
CA MET A 269 0.00 -10.84 -16.50
C MET A 269 0.86 -11.86 -15.76
N LYS A 270 1.25 -12.94 -16.45
CA LYS A 270 2.09 -13.98 -15.86
C LYS A 270 3.53 -13.49 -15.71
N ARG A 271 4.16 -13.87 -14.60
CA ARG A 271 5.58 -13.66 -14.39
C ARG A 271 6.38 -14.83 -14.97
N HIS A 272 7.44 -14.53 -15.68
CA HIS A 272 8.39 -15.54 -16.18
C HIS A 272 9.07 -16.26 -15.01
N SER A 273 9.20 -17.59 -15.12
CA SER A 273 9.81 -18.41 -14.07
C SER A 273 11.24 -17.97 -13.79
N GLY A 274 11.59 -17.85 -12.52
CA GLY A 274 12.93 -17.45 -12.07
C GLY A 274 13.23 -15.94 -12.15
N HIS A 275 12.32 -15.11 -12.69
CA HIS A 275 12.51 -13.67 -12.75
C HIS A 275 12.00 -12.99 -11.46
N SER A 276 12.69 -11.90 -11.07
CA SER A 276 12.25 -11.04 -9.99
C SER A 276 10.99 -10.27 -10.39
N ALA A 277 10.04 -10.08 -9.49
CA ALA A 277 8.84 -9.30 -9.74
C ALA A 277 9.08 -7.77 -9.86
N LEU A 278 10.31 -7.32 -9.75
CA LEU A 278 10.67 -5.89 -9.75
C LEU A 278 10.79 -5.26 -11.15
N ASN A 279 10.99 -6.07 -12.20
CA ASN A 279 11.32 -5.59 -13.53
C ASN A 279 10.14 -5.69 -14.50
N ILE A 280 10.10 -4.77 -15.46
CA ILE A 280 9.10 -4.76 -16.54
C ILE A 280 9.20 -6.04 -17.36
N GLU A 281 10.41 -6.46 -17.71
CA GLU A 281 10.72 -7.65 -18.52
C GLU A 281 10.35 -8.97 -17.82
N SER A 282 10.01 -8.91 -16.55
CA SER A 282 9.62 -10.09 -15.80
C SER A 282 8.18 -10.57 -16.08
N PHE A 283 7.38 -9.78 -16.77
CA PHE A 283 5.97 -10.07 -16.99
C PHE A 283 5.64 -10.19 -18.49
N GLU A 284 4.83 -11.19 -18.85
CA GLU A 284 4.30 -11.35 -20.19
C GLU A 284 3.52 -10.10 -20.62
N LEU A 285 3.68 -9.67 -21.87
CA LEU A 285 3.01 -8.52 -22.50
C LEU A 285 3.41 -7.14 -21.96
N LEU A 286 3.91 -7.04 -20.73
CA LEU A 286 4.20 -5.74 -20.11
C LEU A 286 5.28 -4.96 -20.87
N PRO A 287 6.41 -5.55 -21.30
CA PRO A 287 7.45 -4.83 -22.04
C PRO A 287 6.91 -4.19 -23.33
N ASP A 288 6.11 -4.92 -24.10
CA ASP A 288 5.56 -4.45 -25.38
C ASP A 288 4.59 -3.28 -25.16
N ILE A 289 3.67 -3.44 -24.21
CA ILE A 289 2.70 -2.39 -23.85
C ILE A 289 3.42 -1.12 -23.37
N ILE A 290 4.39 -1.27 -22.49
CA ILE A 290 5.15 -0.13 -21.94
C ILE A 290 5.97 0.57 -23.03
N ASN A 291 6.61 -0.18 -23.93
CA ASN A 291 7.36 0.38 -25.04
C ASN A 291 6.45 1.17 -26.00
N GLU A 292 5.27 0.64 -26.32
CA GLU A 292 4.28 1.34 -27.16
C GLU A 292 3.77 2.62 -26.51
N LEU A 293 3.39 2.57 -25.20
CA LEU A 293 2.93 3.74 -24.47
C LEU A 293 4.02 4.83 -24.38
N ARG A 294 5.30 4.45 -24.22
CA ARG A 294 6.41 5.41 -24.25
C ARG A 294 6.60 6.04 -25.62
N LYS A 295 6.60 5.25 -26.72
CA LYS A 295 6.71 5.75 -28.09
C LYS A 295 5.61 6.77 -28.41
N ASN A 296 4.42 6.56 -27.85
CA ASN A 296 3.27 7.44 -28.04
C ASN A 296 3.22 8.60 -27.01
N ASN A 297 4.28 8.82 -26.21
CA ASN A 297 4.38 9.88 -25.20
C ASN A 297 3.22 9.88 -24.19
N ARG A 298 2.64 8.71 -23.87
CA ARG A 298 1.56 8.58 -22.88
C ARG A 298 2.08 8.42 -21.46
N ILE A 299 3.27 7.83 -21.31
CA ILE A 299 3.89 7.55 -20.01
C ILE A 299 5.37 7.94 -19.99
N ALA A 300 5.89 8.19 -18.79
CA ALA A 300 7.31 8.20 -18.50
C ALA A 300 7.68 7.12 -17.49
N ILE A 301 8.95 6.72 -17.49
CA ILE A 301 9.51 5.70 -16.62
C ILE A 301 10.80 6.25 -16.03
N THR A 302 10.95 6.11 -14.72
CA THR A 302 12.21 6.43 -14.03
C THR A 302 12.64 5.23 -13.18
N PRO A 303 13.95 4.95 -13.10
CA PRO A 303 14.47 4.07 -12.06
C PRO A 303 14.03 4.58 -10.69
N PHE A 304 13.62 3.69 -9.81
CA PHE A 304 13.18 4.05 -8.47
C PHE A 304 13.49 2.90 -7.50
N ALA A 305 14.34 3.19 -6.52
CA ALA A 305 14.88 2.16 -5.61
C ALA A 305 15.43 0.97 -6.40
N ASN A 306 14.98 -0.25 -6.12
CA ASN A 306 15.38 -1.45 -6.86
C ASN A 306 14.39 -1.85 -7.99
N SER A 307 13.53 -0.93 -8.44
CA SER A 307 12.52 -1.16 -9.50
C SER A 307 12.39 0.07 -10.41
N PHE A 308 11.21 0.28 -10.98
CA PHE A 308 10.87 1.40 -11.86
C PHE A 308 9.55 2.05 -11.42
N ARG A 309 9.48 3.36 -11.47
CA ARG A 309 8.25 4.13 -11.33
C ARG A 309 7.74 4.52 -12.71
N ILE A 310 6.48 4.22 -12.98
CA ILE A 310 5.79 4.49 -14.23
C ILE A 310 4.68 5.50 -13.94
N TYR A 311 4.62 6.62 -14.69
CA TYR A 311 3.63 7.65 -14.49
C TYR A 311 3.07 8.21 -15.79
N SER A 312 1.83 8.71 -15.74
CA SER A 312 1.14 9.29 -16.88
C SER A 312 1.74 10.65 -17.26
N LEU A 313 1.92 10.85 -18.56
CA LEU A 313 2.29 12.15 -19.16
C LEU A 313 1.06 12.96 -19.61
N ASN A 314 -0.13 12.38 -19.59
CA ASN A 314 -1.36 13.10 -19.92
C ASN A 314 -1.60 14.20 -18.89
N LYS A 315 -1.40 15.45 -19.32
CA LYS A 315 -1.72 16.62 -18.52
C LYS A 315 -3.24 16.71 -18.40
N GLU A 316 -3.77 16.48 -17.21
CA GLU A 316 -5.08 17.05 -16.88
C GLU A 316 -5.04 18.53 -17.19
N LYS A 317 -6.07 19.03 -17.92
CA LYS A 317 -6.40 20.46 -17.94
C LYS A 317 -6.88 20.85 -16.53
N SER A 318 -5.99 20.87 -15.55
CA SER A 318 -6.25 21.40 -14.23
C SER A 318 -5.28 22.54 -13.92
N ASN A 319 -5.86 23.67 -13.57
CA ASN A 319 -5.28 24.93 -13.18
C ASN A 319 -4.50 24.85 -11.86
N THR A 320 -3.46 24.00 -11.77
CA THR A 320 -2.56 23.94 -10.58
C THR A 320 -1.11 23.80 -11.02
N ARG A 321 -0.66 24.79 -11.82
CA ARG A 321 0.71 24.82 -12.40
C ARG A 321 1.77 25.45 -11.50
N SER A 322 1.59 25.56 -10.18
CA SER A 322 2.56 26.34 -9.37
C SER A 322 3.23 25.63 -8.19
N LYS A 323 2.87 24.43 -7.80
CA LYS A 323 3.46 23.81 -6.60
C LYS A 323 4.39 22.60 -6.81
N GLU A 324 4.36 21.92 -7.95
CA GLU A 324 5.19 20.72 -8.17
C GLU A 324 6.62 21.01 -8.68
N ARG A 325 6.93 22.27 -9.08
CA ARG A 325 8.29 22.65 -9.52
C ARG A 325 9.23 23.08 -8.38
N GLU A 326 8.71 23.36 -7.20
CA GLU A 326 9.56 23.78 -6.06
C GLU A 326 10.18 22.60 -5.30
N PHE A 327 9.66 21.38 -5.43
CA PHE A 327 10.18 20.21 -4.71
C PHE A 327 11.17 19.34 -5.51
N ALA A 328 11.36 19.61 -6.80
CA ALA A 328 12.36 18.89 -7.62
C ALA A 328 13.77 19.50 -7.53
N GLY A 329 13.98 20.52 -6.70
CA GLY A 329 15.24 21.29 -6.58
C GLY A 329 15.92 21.21 -5.22
N ILE A 330 15.44 20.37 -4.31
CA ILE A 330 16.07 20.20 -3.00
C ILE A 330 16.31 18.69 -2.76
N PHE A 331 17.28 18.16 -3.47
CA PHE A 331 18.09 16.99 -3.09
C PHE A 331 19.34 16.98 -3.97
#